data_e778af725d16edccb3b9235a8ca011fb
#
_entry.id   e778af725d16edccb3b9235a8ca011fb
#
_cell.length_a   1.000
_cell.length_b   1.000
_cell.length_c   1.000
_cell.angle_alpha   90.00
_cell.angle_beta   90.00
_cell.angle_gamma   90.00
#
_symmetry.space_group_name_H-M   'P 1'
#
loop_
_entity.id
_entity.type
_entity.pdbx_description
1 polymer ?
#
loop_
_entity_poly.entity_id
_entity_poly.type
_entity_poly.pdbx_seq_one_letter_code
_entity_poly.pdbx_strand_id
1 'polypeptide(L)'
;MANNLGSKVAAFTKRLDTIVMQETCTADLNMNQDLLGEFTGKGTVKIAKIAMDGLADHERGGGFVAGGVTLDWEEKELEFERDREFSIDVLDDEERELLVSANVMGEFARTKVVPEVDAIRFARLAENAGNTESAALTTGAAVESAVLLAEEAMQDAGEELSGCVLYMTSHMKTLLRQAQPYRMGQGEAPNGNFDTFDDMRIRIVPTARFFSAIDLLDGKSEGETAGGYKKSSEGVGINFMVLSPKACAAITKHEKLRYFAPDVNQDDDAHKWQYRLFHDLLVYENRKALIYAHLATA
;
A
#
# COMPACT_ATOMS: atom_id res chain seq x y z
N MET A 1 -38.21 -21.09 5.75
CA MET A 1 -37.22 -20.83 4.67
C MET A 1 -35.93 -20.43 5.36
N ALA A 2 -34.88 -21.25 5.26
CA ALA A 2 -33.59 -20.89 5.85
C ALA A 2 -33.04 -19.68 5.08
N ASN A 3 -32.92 -18.54 5.77
CA ASN A 3 -32.35 -17.33 5.20
C ASN A 3 -30.88 -17.63 4.81
N ASN A 4 -30.57 -17.50 3.54
CA ASN A 4 -29.24 -17.69 2.98
C ASN A 4 -28.34 -16.45 3.27
N LEU A 5 -28.29 -16.06 4.57
CA LEU A 5 -27.51 -14.91 5.05
C LEU A 5 -26.02 -15.12 4.85
N GLY A 6 -25.52 -16.35 5.04
CA GLY A 6 -24.09 -16.65 4.90
C GLY A 6 -23.56 -16.36 3.49
N SER A 7 -24.32 -16.65 2.43
CA SER A 7 -23.91 -16.36 1.05
C SER A 7 -23.97 -14.86 0.73
N LYS A 8 -24.91 -14.11 1.30
CA LYS A 8 -25.01 -12.66 1.14
C LYS A 8 -23.86 -11.94 1.85
N VAL A 9 -23.50 -12.36 3.06
CA VAL A 9 -22.36 -11.81 3.80
C VAL A 9 -21.05 -12.10 3.05
N ALA A 10 -20.84 -13.33 2.56
CA ALA A 10 -19.66 -13.68 1.77
C ALA A 10 -19.55 -12.86 0.47
N ALA A 11 -20.67 -12.64 -0.23
CA ALA A 11 -20.71 -11.80 -1.42
C ALA A 11 -20.41 -10.33 -1.10
N PHE A 12 -20.87 -9.83 0.05
CA PHE A 12 -20.63 -8.47 0.50
C PHE A 12 -19.17 -8.27 0.93
N THR A 13 -18.58 -9.21 1.67
CA THR A 13 -17.16 -9.21 2.00
C THR A 13 -16.29 -9.13 0.75
N LYS A 14 -16.57 -9.99 -0.24
CA LYS A 14 -15.86 -9.96 -1.52
C LYS A 14 -15.99 -8.62 -2.26
N ARG A 15 -17.12 -7.95 -2.14
CA ARG A 15 -17.33 -6.61 -2.70
C ARG A 15 -16.52 -5.54 -1.96
N LEU A 16 -16.39 -5.63 -0.63
CA LEU A 16 -15.54 -4.73 0.16
C LEU A 16 -14.06 -4.90 -0.21
N ASP A 17 -13.57 -6.13 -0.30
CA ASP A 17 -12.20 -6.42 -0.76
C ASP A 17 -11.94 -5.77 -2.12
N THR A 18 -12.90 -5.88 -3.03
CA THR A 18 -12.80 -5.24 -4.36
C THR A 18 -12.72 -3.72 -4.25
N ILE A 19 -13.50 -3.08 -3.36
CA ILE A 19 -13.46 -1.63 -3.13
C ILE A 19 -12.08 -1.22 -2.59
N VAL A 20 -11.58 -1.90 -1.57
CA VAL A 20 -10.25 -1.61 -1.00
C VAL A 20 -9.16 -1.75 -2.07
N MET A 21 -9.18 -2.84 -2.84
CA MET A 21 -8.19 -3.08 -3.90
C MET A 21 -8.26 -2.06 -5.05
N GLN A 22 -9.45 -1.58 -5.40
CA GLN A 22 -9.63 -0.65 -6.53
C GLN A 22 -9.39 0.81 -6.15
N GLU A 23 -9.66 1.21 -4.91
CA GLU A 23 -9.58 2.60 -4.46
C GLU A 23 -8.26 2.95 -3.76
N THR A 24 -7.42 1.96 -3.41
CA THR A 24 -6.07 2.22 -2.91
C THR A 24 -5.18 2.81 -4.00
N CYS A 25 -4.44 3.85 -3.67
CA CYS A 25 -3.41 4.41 -4.56
C CYS A 25 -2.27 3.42 -4.81
N THR A 26 -2.07 2.48 -3.88
CA THR A 26 -1.00 1.48 -3.87
C THR A 26 -1.43 0.11 -4.41
N ALA A 27 -2.51 0.06 -5.23
CA ALA A 27 -2.99 -1.18 -5.83
C ALA A 27 -1.93 -1.90 -6.70
N ASP A 28 -1.04 -1.12 -7.33
CA ASP A 28 0.05 -1.64 -8.17
C ASP A 28 1.10 -2.44 -7.36
N LEU A 29 1.10 -2.30 -6.03
CA LEU A 29 2.00 -3.02 -5.11
C LEU A 29 1.41 -4.34 -4.59
N ASN A 30 0.14 -4.60 -4.84
CA ASN A 30 -0.50 -5.87 -4.53
C ASN A 30 0.06 -6.94 -5.48
N MET A 31 1.16 -7.56 -5.09
CA MET A 31 1.85 -8.51 -5.95
C MET A 31 1.26 -9.92 -5.91
N ASN A 32 1.63 -10.67 -6.95
CA ASN A 32 1.44 -12.09 -7.07
C ASN A 32 1.77 -12.82 -5.77
N GLN A 33 0.76 -13.43 -5.18
CA GLN A 33 0.90 -14.31 -4.01
C GLN A 33 1.80 -15.52 -4.30
N ASP A 34 2.14 -15.76 -5.56
CA ASP A 34 2.95 -16.89 -6.02
C ASP A 34 4.41 -16.86 -5.55
N LEU A 35 4.93 -15.70 -5.16
CA LEU A 35 6.30 -15.53 -4.62
C LEU A 35 6.37 -15.58 -3.10
N LEU A 36 5.22 -15.58 -2.43
CA LEU A 36 5.13 -15.67 -0.99
C LEU A 36 5.11 -17.14 -0.60
N GLY A 37 6.07 -17.54 0.24
CA GLY A 37 6.04 -18.85 0.87
C GLY A 37 4.77 -19.04 1.72
N GLU A 38 4.52 -20.27 2.16
CA GLU A 38 3.37 -20.56 3.00
C GLU A 38 3.44 -19.76 4.31
N PHE A 39 2.29 -19.22 4.73
CA PHE A 39 2.15 -18.58 6.04
C PHE A 39 2.39 -19.61 7.14
N THR A 40 3.46 -19.47 7.90
CA THR A 40 3.72 -20.29 9.07
C THR A 40 3.07 -19.67 10.31
N GLY A 41 1.92 -20.21 10.71
CA GLY A 41 1.27 -19.96 12.03
C GLY A 41 0.87 -18.52 12.34
N LYS A 42 1.71 -17.74 13.00
CA LYS A 42 1.36 -16.47 13.65
C LYS A 42 1.46 -15.20 12.79
N GLY A 43 1.40 -15.28 11.45
CA GLY A 43 1.53 -14.07 10.62
C GLY A 43 2.93 -13.84 10.09
N THR A 44 3.80 -14.82 10.22
CA THR A 44 5.15 -14.80 9.66
C THR A 44 5.10 -15.26 8.20
N VAL A 45 5.73 -14.50 7.33
CA VAL A 45 5.93 -14.84 5.91
C VAL A 45 7.40 -15.15 5.70
N LYS A 46 7.67 -16.25 5.00
CA LYS A 46 9.03 -16.62 4.61
C LYS A 46 9.30 -16.19 3.19
N ILE A 47 10.36 -15.40 3.01
CA ILE A 47 10.82 -14.90 1.72
C ILE A 47 12.11 -15.60 1.38
N ALA A 48 12.19 -16.24 0.21
CA ALA A 48 13.42 -16.88 -0.24
C ALA A 48 14.43 -15.83 -0.71
N LYS A 49 15.63 -15.87 -0.13
CA LYS A 49 16.78 -15.05 -0.53
C LYS A 49 17.87 -15.95 -1.09
N ILE A 50 18.11 -15.81 -2.39
CA ILE A 50 19.14 -16.58 -3.09
C ILE A 50 20.35 -15.69 -3.28
N ALA A 51 21.51 -16.14 -2.82
CA ALA A 51 22.80 -15.55 -3.11
C ALA A 51 23.68 -16.56 -3.88
N MET A 52 24.36 -16.09 -4.91
CA MET A 52 25.22 -16.90 -5.77
C MET A 52 26.52 -16.17 -6.01
N ASP A 53 27.62 -16.96 -6.16
CA ASP A 53 28.91 -16.42 -6.55
C ASP A 53 28.87 -15.92 -8.00
N GLY A 54 29.69 -14.93 -8.30
CA GLY A 54 29.86 -14.38 -9.66
C GLY A 54 30.64 -15.32 -10.58
N LEU A 55 30.80 -14.89 -11.84
CA LEU A 55 31.64 -15.61 -12.79
C LEU A 55 33.12 -15.56 -12.36
N ALA A 56 33.82 -16.69 -12.52
CA ALA A 56 35.25 -16.81 -12.29
C ALA A 56 36.00 -16.98 -13.63
N ASP A 57 37.31 -16.67 -13.64
CA ASP A 57 38.13 -16.82 -14.82
C ASP A 57 38.30 -18.30 -15.18
N HIS A 58 38.07 -18.61 -16.44
CA HIS A 58 38.19 -19.95 -16.97
C HIS A 58 39.57 -20.21 -17.55
N GLU A 59 40.30 -21.22 -17.03
CA GLU A 59 41.53 -21.75 -17.63
C GLU A 59 41.23 -22.89 -18.58
N ARG A 60 41.72 -22.80 -19.83
CA ARG A 60 41.60 -23.90 -20.79
C ARG A 60 42.34 -25.12 -20.32
N GLY A 61 41.63 -26.19 -19.99
CA GLY A 61 42.20 -27.45 -19.48
C GLY A 61 42.17 -27.59 -17.96
N GLY A 62 41.79 -26.54 -17.21
CA GLY A 62 41.71 -26.57 -15.73
C GLY A 62 40.32 -26.96 -15.19
N GLY A 63 39.29 -27.08 -16.05
CA GLY A 63 37.93 -27.35 -15.62
C GLY A 63 37.16 -26.07 -15.21
N PHE A 64 35.96 -26.25 -14.64
CA PHE A 64 35.15 -25.15 -14.12
C PHE A 64 35.51 -24.85 -12.66
N VAL A 65 35.53 -23.56 -12.32
CA VAL A 65 35.67 -23.13 -10.93
C VAL A 65 34.35 -23.38 -10.20
N ALA A 66 34.40 -24.06 -9.07
CA ALA A 66 33.19 -24.32 -8.28
C ALA A 66 32.71 -23.03 -7.61
N GLY A 67 31.43 -22.69 -7.82
CA GLY A 67 30.74 -21.58 -7.15
C GLY A 67 29.78 -22.08 -6.09
N GLY A 68 29.50 -21.25 -5.10
CA GLY A 68 28.52 -21.50 -4.05
C GLY A 68 27.15 -20.90 -4.40
N VAL A 69 26.08 -21.60 -4.01
CA VAL A 69 24.71 -21.09 -4.01
C VAL A 69 24.18 -21.23 -2.59
N THR A 70 23.76 -20.10 -1.99
CA THR A 70 23.11 -20.11 -0.67
C THR A 70 21.64 -19.71 -0.84
N LEU A 71 20.75 -20.49 -0.24
CA LEU A 71 19.34 -20.20 -0.11
C LEU A 71 19.03 -19.95 1.37
N ASP A 72 18.77 -18.70 1.69
CA ASP A 72 18.36 -18.29 3.02
C ASP A 72 16.88 -17.88 3.02
N TRP A 73 16.19 -18.12 4.13
CA TRP A 73 14.81 -17.71 4.33
C TRP A 73 14.79 -16.51 5.27
N GLU A 74 14.35 -15.37 4.75
CA GLU A 74 14.05 -14.19 5.56
C GLU A 74 12.63 -14.32 6.12
N GLU A 75 12.50 -14.32 7.44
CA GLU A 75 11.23 -14.36 8.12
C GLU A 75 10.80 -12.92 8.46
N LYS A 76 9.63 -12.51 7.95
CA LYS A 76 9.02 -11.21 8.26
C LYS A 76 7.68 -11.45 8.95
N GLU A 77 7.45 -10.75 10.05
CA GLU A 77 6.15 -10.74 10.73
C GLU A 77 5.30 -9.60 10.17
N LEU A 78 4.00 -9.89 9.96
CA LEU A 78 3.02 -8.85 9.65
C LEU A 78 2.68 -8.13 10.95
N GLU A 79 2.72 -6.80 10.96
CA GLU A 79 2.58 -6.01 12.20
C GLU A 79 1.19 -5.40 12.36
N PHE A 80 0.48 -5.10 11.26
CA PHE A 80 -0.73 -4.28 11.32
C PHE A 80 -1.99 -5.13 11.37
N GLU A 81 -2.51 -5.32 12.58
CA GLU A 81 -3.79 -5.95 12.82
C GLU A 81 -4.76 -4.89 13.37
N ARG A 82 -5.78 -4.57 12.57
CA ARG A 82 -6.74 -3.49 12.84
C ARG A 82 -8.16 -4.02 12.80
N ASP A 83 -8.99 -3.57 13.72
CA ASP A 83 -10.40 -3.93 13.76
C ASP A 83 -11.31 -2.73 14.09
N ARG A 84 -12.59 -2.88 13.80
CA ARG A 84 -13.64 -1.96 14.24
C ARG A 84 -14.99 -2.67 14.28
N GLU A 85 -15.78 -2.31 15.27
CA GLU A 85 -17.15 -2.75 15.43
C GLU A 85 -18.09 -1.54 15.34
N PHE A 86 -19.22 -1.73 14.67
CA PHE A 86 -20.31 -0.78 14.58
C PHE A 86 -21.61 -1.46 15.01
N SER A 87 -22.37 -0.82 15.88
CA SER A 87 -23.71 -1.22 16.28
C SER A 87 -24.69 -0.11 15.91
N ILE A 88 -25.81 -0.46 15.28
CA ILE A 88 -26.86 0.47 14.87
C ILE A 88 -28.19 -0.11 15.40
N ASP A 89 -28.83 0.62 16.29
CA ASP A 89 -30.09 0.24 16.86
C ASP A 89 -31.17 0.14 15.77
N VAL A 90 -32.08 -0.85 15.92
CA VAL A 90 -33.15 -1.11 14.92
C VAL A 90 -34.10 0.07 14.80
N LEU A 91 -34.47 0.71 15.92
CA LEU A 91 -35.40 1.85 15.91
C LEU A 91 -34.76 3.06 15.20
N ASP A 92 -33.47 3.31 15.45
CA ASP A 92 -32.71 4.38 14.77
C ASP A 92 -32.61 4.15 13.26
N ASP A 93 -32.49 2.89 12.81
CA ASP A 93 -32.39 2.54 11.38
C ASP A 93 -33.77 2.66 10.70
N GLU A 94 -34.85 2.25 11.38
CA GLU A 94 -36.22 2.42 10.87
C GLU A 94 -36.60 3.89 10.73
N GLU A 95 -36.24 4.74 11.70
CA GLU A 95 -36.49 6.19 11.66
C GLU A 95 -35.72 6.88 10.52
N ARG A 96 -34.60 6.30 10.07
CA ARG A 96 -33.76 6.80 8.98
C ARG A 96 -33.97 6.08 7.65
N GLU A 97 -35.12 5.41 7.47
CA GLU A 97 -35.52 4.75 6.22
C GLU A 97 -34.58 3.61 5.76
N LEU A 98 -33.97 2.84 6.69
CA LEU A 98 -33.09 1.69 6.40
C LEU A 98 -31.88 2.01 5.49
N LEU A 99 -31.51 3.28 5.34
CA LEU A 99 -30.40 3.70 4.46
C LEU A 99 -29.04 3.59 5.15
N VAL A 100 -29.01 3.63 6.49
CA VAL A 100 -27.76 3.71 7.23
C VAL A 100 -27.04 2.36 7.24
N SER A 101 -27.77 1.28 7.56
CA SER A 101 -27.20 -0.05 7.69
C SER A 101 -26.62 -0.60 6.38
N ALA A 102 -27.25 -0.29 5.24
CA ALA A 102 -26.84 -0.80 3.94
C ALA A 102 -25.53 -0.20 3.40
N ASN A 103 -25.20 1.04 3.80
CA ASN A 103 -24.10 1.81 3.22
C ASN A 103 -22.89 1.98 4.18
N VAL A 104 -23.09 1.78 5.48
CA VAL A 104 -22.06 2.06 6.51
C VAL A 104 -20.73 1.41 6.20
N MET A 105 -20.71 0.13 5.87
CA MET A 105 -19.44 -0.59 5.67
C MET A 105 -18.73 -0.20 4.37
N GLY A 106 -19.48 0.10 3.31
CA GLY A 106 -18.89 0.61 2.06
C GLY A 106 -18.23 1.96 2.25
N GLU A 107 -18.91 2.86 2.97
CA GLU A 107 -18.37 4.18 3.27
C GLU A 107 -17.20 4.11 4.27
N PHE A 108 -17.28 3.22 5.26
CA PHE A 108 -16.17 2.97 6.19
C PHE A 108 -14.91 2.48 5.44
N ALA A 109 -15.06 1.52 4.52
CA ALA A 109 -13.95 1.02 3.73
C ALA A 109 -13.29 2.16 2.93
N ARG A 110 -14.07 2.97 2.22
CA ARG A 110 -13.57 4.08 1.39
C ARG A 110 -12.94 5.20 2.19
N THR A 111 -13.56 5.60 3.31
CA THR A 111 -13.17 6.81 4.03
C THR A 111 -12.17 6.57 5.15
N LYS A 112 -12.07 5.34 5.64
CA LYS A 112 -11.21 4.98 6.78
C LYS A 112 -10.18 3.92 6.43
N VAL A 113 -10.62 2.76 5.92
CA VAL A 113 -9.71 1.62 5.67
C VAL A 113 -8.72 1.94 4.55
N VAL A 114 -9.20 2.36 3.38
CA VAL A 114 -8.36 2.69 2.22
C VAL A 114 -7.31 3.75 2.53
N PRO A 115 -7.63 4.90 3.17
CA PRO A 115 -6.64 5.89 3.55
C PRO A 115 -5.60 5.40 4.54
N GLU A 116 -5.99 4.57 5.53
CA GLU A 116 -5.08 4.02 6.54
C GLU A 116 -4.12 3.00 5.91
N VAL A 117 -4.62 2.10 5.06
CA VAL A 117 -3.79 1.13 4.33
C VAL A 117 -2.75 1.83 3.46
N ASP A 118 -3.15 2.84 2.69
CA ASP A 118 -2.21 3.60 1.87
C ASP A 118 -1.17 4.33 2.72
N ALA A 119 -1.58 4.97 3.82
CA ALA A 119 -0.67 5.71 4.69
C ALA A 119 0.37 4.79 5.36
N ILE A 120 -0.04 3.59 5.81
CA ILE A 120 0.88 2.57 6.34
C ILE A 120 1.89 2.15 5.27
N ARG A 121 1.42 1.86 4.06
CA ARG A 121 2.28 1.41 2.97
C ARG A 121 3.29 2.47 2.57
N PHE A 122 2.89 3.74 2.45
CA PHE A 122 3.81 4.83 2.12
C PHE A 122 4.82 5.10 3.24
N ALA A 123 4.42 5.01 4.50
CA ALA A 123 5.34 5.13 5.63
C ALA A 123 6.38 3.99 5.61
N ARG A 124 5.97 2.74 5.38
CA ARG A 124 6.88 1.60 5.25
C ARG A 124 7.83 1.73 4.06
N LEU A 125 7.35 2.23 2.92
CA LEU A 125 8.19 2.51 1.76
C LEU A 125 9.22 3.59 2.04
N ALA A 126 8.83 4.68 2.70
CA ALA A 126 9.73 5.77 3.06
C ALA A 126 10.80 5.34 4.07
N GLU A 127 10.42 4.53 5.08
CA GLU A 127 11.34 3.96 6.07
C GLU A 127 12.40 3.05 5.43
N ASN A 128 12.01 2.29 4.41
CA ASN A 128 12.87 1.30 3.75
C ASN A 128 13.41 1.75 2.39
N ALA A 129 13.29 3.03 2.04
CA ALA A 129 13.82 3.56 0.79
C ALA A 129 15.34 3.48 0.77
N GLY A 130 15.91 2.94 -0.31
CA GLY A 130 17.36 2.88 -0.50
C GLY A 130 17.97 4.23 -0.82
N ASN A 131 17.18 5.11 -1.45
CA ASN A 131 17.56 6.48 -1.79
C ASN A 131 16.53 7.45 -1.22
N THR A 132 16.99 8.41 -0.42
CA THR A 132 16.13 9.41 0.20
C THR A 132 16.75 10.79 0.04
N GLU A 133 15.98 11.74 -0.47
CA GLU A 133 16.32 13.15 -0.52
C GLU A 133 15.25 14.02 0.14
N SER A 134 15.64 15.18 0.63
CA SER A 134 14.74 16.14 1.28
C SER A 134 15.02 17.55 0.76
N ALA A 135 14.01 18.14 0.10
CA ALA A 135 14.08 19.54 -0.32
C ALA A 135 12.69 20.16 -0.44
N ALA A 136 12.64 21.48 -0.37
CA ALA A 136 11.44 22.24 -0.70
C ALA A 136 11.33 22.41 -2.22
N LEU A 137 10.37 21.73 -2.83
CA LEU A 137 10.09 21.81 -4.27
C LEU A 137 9.00 22.85 -4.53
N THR A 138 9.42 24.10 -4.80
CA THR A 138 8.49 25.22 -4.99
C THR A 138 8.31 25.62 -6.45
N THR A 139 9.14 25.11 -7.36
CA THR A 139 9.10 25.44 -8.78
C THR A 139 9.06 24.17 -9.64
N GLY A 140 8.50 24.26 -10.84
CA GLY A 140 8.44 23.13 -11.75
C GLY A 140 9.81 22.60 -12.16
N ALA A 141 10.79 23.49 -12.35
CA ALA A 141 12.18 23.10 -12.66
C ALA A 141 12.85 22.32 -11.51
N ALA A 142 12.56 22.70 -10.27
CA ALA A 142 13.07 21.95 -9.11
C ALA A 142 12.45 20.55 -9.01
N VAL A 143 11.13 20.44 -9.26
CA VAL A 143 10.45 19.12 -9.32
C VAL A 143 11.01 18.27 -10.44
N GLU A 144 11.20 18.82 -11.64
CA GLU A 144 11.79 18.11 -12.76
C GLU A 144 13.19 17.59 -12.43
N SER A 145 14.08 18.45 -11.93
CA SER A 145 15.45 18.05 -11.58
C SER A 145 15.46 16.94 -10.53
N ALA A 146 14.58 17.00 -9.53
CA ALA A 146 14.48 15.97 -8.51
C ALA A 146 13.95 14.64 -9.08
N VAL A 147 12.97 14.69 -10.00
CA VAL A 147 12.46 13.46 -10.66
C VAL A 147 13.53 12.84 -11.55
N LEU A 148 14.31 13.64 -12.28
CA LEU A 148 15.44 13.15 -13.10
C LEU A 148 16.51 12.45 -12.26
N LEU A 149 16.83 12.96 -11.07
CA LEU A 149 17.74 12.28 -10.14
C LEU A 149 17.17 10.94 -9.66
N ALA A 150 15.86 10.87 -9.46
CA ALA A 150 15.21 9.60 -9.12
C ALA A 150 15.24 8.61 -10.29
N GLU A 151 15.05 9.07 -11.54
CA GLU A 151 15.19 8.24 -12.75
C GLU A 151 16.62 7.67 -12.88
N GLU A 152 17.63 8.53 -12.70
CA GLU A 152 19.04 8.14 -12.69
C GLU A 152 19.29 7.04 -11.65
N ALA A 153 18.82 7.23 -10.42
CA ALA A 153 18.97 6.24 -9.36
C ALA A 153 18.29 4.88 -9.69
N MET A 154 17.12 4.90 -10.34
CA MET A 154 16.44 3.67 -10.77
C MET A 154 17.21 2.95 -11.88
N GLN A 155 17.72 3.69 -12.87
CA GLN A 155 18.50 3.14 -13.96
C GLN A 155 19.85 2.59 -13.49
N ASP A 156 20.52 3.27 -12.55
CA ASP A 156 21.76 2.79 -11.92
C ASP A 156 21.53 1.52 -11.10
N ALA A 157 20.34 1.36 -10.55
CA ALA A 157 19.92 0.11 -9.89
C ALA A 157 19.54 -1.01 -10.88
N GLY A 158 19.61 -0.75 -12.19
CA GLY A 158 19.34 -1.72 -13.25
C GLY A 158 17.86 -1.93 -13.57
N GLU A 159 16.98 -1.00 -13.19
CA GLU A 159 15.55 -1.09 -13.47
C GLU A 159 15.17 -0.22 -14.66
N GLU A 160 14.24 -0.70 -15.50
CA GLU A 160 13.67 0.09 -16.60
C GLU A 160 12.56 1.01 -16.09
N LEU A 161 12.55 2.27 -16.55
CA LEU A 161 11.57 3.28 -16.14
C LEU A 161 10.13 2.87 -16.44
N SER A 162 9.90 2.12 -17.51
CA SER A 162 8.58 1.58 -17.90
C SER A 162 7.98 0.62 -16.84
N GLY A 163 8.82 0.01 -16.03
CA GLY A 163 8.43 -0.84 -14.89
C GLY A 163 8.22 -0.07 -13.59
N CYS A 164 8.55 1.22 -13.54
CA CYS A 164 8.46 2.04 -12.35
C CYS A 164 7.13 2.80 -12.26
N VAL A 165 6.73 3.09 -11.03
CA VAL A 165 5.57 3.91 -10.71
C VAL A 165 6.03 5.17 -9.99
N LEU A 166 5.59 6.32 -10.49
CA LEU A 166 5.82 7.64 -9.90
C LEU A 166 4.59 8.05 -9.09
N TYR A 167 4.68 7.90 -7.77
CA TYR A 167 3.69 8.41 -6.83
C TYR A 167 4.00 9.87 -6.51
N MET A 168 3.02 10.75 -6.64
CA MET A 168 3.20 12.17 -6.33
C MET A 168 1.91 12.83 -5.88
N THR A 169 2.05 13.97 -5.20
CA THR A 169 0.88 14.79 -4.87
C THR A 169 0.36 15.51 -6.12
N SER A 170 -0.91 15.91 -6.10
CA SER A 170 -1.50 16.67 -7.21
C SER A 170 -0.79 18.00 -7.46
N HIS A 171 -0.24 18.62 -6.40
CA HIS A 171 0.54 19.85 -6.52
C HIS A 171 1.84 19.63 -7.27
N MET A 172 2.61 18.58 -6.93
CA MET A 172 3.86 18.22 -7.61
C MET A 172 3.61 17.90 -9.09
N LYS A 173 2.54 17.14 -9.39
CA LYS A 173 2.14 16.88 -10.78
C LYS A 173 1.87 18.17 -11.55
N THR A 174 1.17 19.13 -10.94
CA THR A 174 0.86 20.40 -11.60
C THR A 174 2.14 21.18 -11.93
N LEU A 175 3.07 21.26 -10.97
CA LEU A 175 4.37 21.92 -11.16
C LEU A 175 5.20 21.24 -12.26
N LEU A 176 5.27 19.92 -12.26
CA LEU A 176 5.98 19.12 -13.25
C LEU A 176 5.39 19.34 -14.66
N ARG A 177 4.06 19.30 -14.77
CA ARG A 177 3.35 19.53 -16.04
C ARG A 177 3.58 20.94 -16.59
N GLN A 178 3.68 21.94 -15.73
CA GLN A 178 3.99 23.32 -16.14
C GLN A 178 5.42 23.47 -16.66
N ALA A 179 6.39 22.73 -16.09
CA ALA A 179 7.78 22.76 -16.52
C ALA A 179 7.99 21.98 -17.83
N GLN A 180 7.43 20.78 -17.93
CA GLN A 180 7.69 19.86 -19.03
C GLN A 180 6.41 19.23 -19.61
N PRO A 181 5.56 20.00 -20.29
CA PRO A 181 4.32 19.47 -20.86
C PRO A 181 4.56 18.41 -21.94
N TYR A 182 5.71 18.43 -22.62
CA TYR A 182 6.03 17.52 -23.73
C TYR A 182 6.55 16.15 -23.29
N ARG A 183 7.03 16.02 -22.05
CA ARG A 183 7.46 14.74 -21.46
C ARG A 183 6.30 13.97 -20.79
N MET A 184 5.16 14.62 -20.68
CA MET A 184 3.94 13.98 -20.15
C MET A 184 3.25 13.21 -21.27
N GLY A 185 3.12 11.92 -21.11
CA GLY A 185 2.41 11.02 -22.00
C GLY A 185 1.11 10.49 -21.39
N GLN A 186 0.42 9.66 -22.16
CA GLN A 186 -0.73 8.89 -21.69
C GLN A 186 -0.56 7.44 -22.10
N GLY A 187 -0.75 6.54 -21.13
CA GLY A 187 -0.84 5.12 -21.36
C GLY A 187 -2.28 4.62 -21.26
N GLU A 188 -2.56 3.48 -21.87
CA GLU A 188 -3.87 2.83 -21.83
C GLU A 188 -3.86 1.66 -20.86
N ALA A 189 -4.92 1.52 -20.08
CA ALA A 189 -5.19 0.36 -19.24
C ALA A 189 -6.65 -0.07 -19.39
N PRO A 190 -6.99 -1.32 -19.06
CA PRO A 190 -8.38 -1.79 -19.16
C PRO A 190 -9.40 -0.94 -18.40
N ASN A 191 -8.94 -0.22 -17.37
CA ASN A 191 -9.77 0.63 -16.51
C ASN A 191 -9.70 2.13 -16.86
N GLY A 192 -9.13 2.50 -18.03
CA GLY A 192 -9.00 3.88 -18.49
C GLY A 192 -7.55 4.33 -18.69
N ASN A 193 -7.39 5.53 -19.24
CA ASN A 193 -6.07 6.11 -19.50
C ASN A 193 -5.42 6.60 -18.22
N PHE A 194 -4.09 6.52 -18.16
CA PHE A 194 -3.27 7.05 -17.09
C PHE A 194 -2.20 7.98 -17.62
N ASP A 195 -1.79 8.95 -16.83
CA ASP A 195 -0.69 9.85 -17.20
C ASP A 195 0.65 9.16 -16.97
N THR A 196 1.61 9.45 -17.86
CA THR A 196 3.00 8.99 -17.77
C THR A 196 3.96 10.17 -17.78
N PHE A 197 5.14 9.99 -17.20
CA PHE A 197 6.28 10.86 -17.34
C PHE A 197 7.50 9.99 -17.62
N ASP A 198 8.15 10.20 -18.77
CA ASP A 198 9.28 9.39 -19.25
C ASP A 198 9.06 7.88 -19.09
N ASP A 199 7.90 7.40 -19.59
CA ASP A 199 7.41 6.03 -19.52
C ASP A 199 6.99 5.53 -18.12
N MET A 200 7.33 6.24 -17.03
CA MET A 200 6.84 5.91 -15.70
C MET A 200 5.35 6.24 -15.55
N ARG A 201 4.60 5.33 -14.98
CA ARG A 201 3.18 5.56 -14.67
C ARG A 201 3.02 6.51 -13.48
N ILE A 202 2.26 7.59 -13.67
CA ILE A 202 1.95 8.53 -12.58
C ILE A 202 0.74 8.06 -11.79
N ARG A 203 0.90 8.02 -10.46
CA ARG A 203 -0.19 7.84 -9.49
C ARG A 203 -0.30 9.04 -8.58
N ILE A 204 -1.49 9.66 -8.56
CA ILE A 204 -1.77 10.78 -7.68
C ILE A 204 -2.16 10.26 -6.30
N VAL A 205 -1.45 10.77 -5.28
CA VAL A 205 -1.71 10.43 -3.89
C VAL A 205 -2.22 11.66 -3.15
N PRO A 206 -3.36 11.56 -2.44
CA PRO A 206 -3.82 12.63 -1.56
C PRO A 206 -2.79 12.91 -0.46
N THR A 207 -2.51 14.19 -0.19
CA THR A 207 -1.50 14.62 0.79
C THR A 207 -1.75 14.07 2.20
N ALA A 208 -3.01 13.83 2.56
CA ALA A 208 -3.39 13.27 3.86
C ALA A 208 -2.95 11.81 4.08
N ARG A 209 -2.50 11.10 3.03
CA ARG A 209 -2.04 9.71 3.08
C ARG A 209 -0.53 9.59 2.82
N PHE A 210 0.15 10.69 2.50
CA PHE A 210 1.49 10.67 1.92
C PHE A 210 2.52 11.25 2.90
N PHE A 211 2.83 10.46 3.94
CA PHE A 211 3.76 10.81 5.01
C PHE A 211 4.86 9.76 5.17
N SER A 212 6.05 10.20 5.57
CA SER A 212 7.19 9.32 5.82
C SER A 212 7.06 8.52 7.12
N ALA A 213 6.30 9.02 8.09
CA ALA A 213 5.98 8.31 9.32
C ALA A 213 4.59 8.71 9.82
N ILE A 214 3.87 7.74 10.40
CA ILE A 214 2.53 7.91 10.94
C ILE A 214 2.41 7.25 12.31
N ASP A 215 1.53 7.79 13.16
CA ASP A 215 1.10 7.18 14.40
C ASP A 215 -0.28 6.56 14.18
N LEU A 216 -0.43 5.29 14.52
CA LEU A 216 -1.72 4.60 14.49
C LEU A 216 -2.43 4.82 15.83
N LEU A 217 -3.68 5.26 15.76
CA LEU A 217 -4.51 5.49 16.92
C LEU A 217 -5.17 4.18 17.35
N ASP A 218 -5.15 3.86 18.66
CA ASP A 218 -5.60 2.57 19.20
C ASP A 218 -7.14 2.43 19.26
N GLY A 219 -7.88 3.53 19.13
CA GLY A 219 -9.33 3.56 19.21
C GLY A 219 -9.89 3.37 20.61
N LYS A 220 -9.06 3.37 21.67
CA LYS A 220 -9.42 3.09 23.06
C LYS A 220 -9.01 4.19 24.02
N SER A 221 -7.77 4.68 23.88
CA SER A 221 -7.19 5.72 24.74
C SER A 221 -7.92 7.04 24.62
N GLU A 222 -7.87 7.85 25.68
CA GLU A 222 -8.45 9.18 25.69
C GLU A 222 -7.77 10.05 24.60
N GLY A 223 -8.59 10.71 23.75
CA GLY A 223 -8.12 11.44 22.58
C GLY A 223 -7.89 10.60 21.32
N GLU A 224 -7.90 9.28 21.40
CA GLU A 224 -7.70 8.35 20.28
C GLU A 224 -8.91 7.47 19.96
N THR A 225 -10.03 7.68 20.64
CA THR A 225 -11.28 6.88 20.53
C THR A 225 -11.82 6.79 19.10
N ALA A 226 -11.55 7.78 18.26
CA ALA A 226 -11.94 7.75 16.85
C ALA A 226 -11.16 6.69 16.04
N GLY A 227 -9.98 6.26 16.51
CA GLY A 227 -9.09 5.38 15.77
C GLY A 227 -8.54 6.04 14.51
N GLY A 228 -8.02 5.24 13.57
CA GLY A 228 -7.40 5.72 12.34
C GLY A 228 -5.91 6.03 12.53
N TYR A 229 -5.39 7.00 11.82
CA TYR A 229 -3.99 7.40 11.87
C TYR A 229 -3.83 8.92 11.85
N LYS A 230 -2.67 9.38 12.27
CA LYS A 230 -2.22 10.78 12.14
C LYS A 230 -0.76 10.82 11.69
N LYS A 231 -0.34 11.94 11.12
CA LYS A 231 1.09 12.16 10.84
C LYS A 231 1.86 12.15 12.17
N SER A 232 2.93 11.35 12.24
CA SER A 232 3.83 11.33 13.40
C SER A 232 4.54 12.66 13.58
N SER A 233 4.98 12.97 14.80
CA SER A 233 5.79 14.16 15.10
C SER A 233 7.12 14.15 14.33
N GLU A 234 7.69 12.99 14.09
CA GLU A 234 8.92 12.81 13.31
C GLU A 234 8.66 12.67 11.81
N GLY A 235 7.39 12.43 11.42
CA GLY A 235 6.98 12.27 10.03
C GLY A 235 7.02 13.60 9.27
N VAL A 236 7.45 13.54 8.02
CA VAL A 236 7.37 14.67 7.08
C VAL A 236 6.48 14.27 5.88
N GLY A 237 5.99 15.25 5.16
CA GLY A 237 5.26 14.98 3.92
C GLY A 237 6.20 14.38 2.87
N ILE A 238 5.68 13.53 2.00
CA ILE A 238 6.39 13.03 0.83
C ILE A 238 5.98 13.89 -0.37
N ASN A 239 6.94 14.44 -1.10
CA ASN A 239 6.69 15.20 -2.31
C ASN A 239 6.33 14.26 -3.47
N PHE A 240 7.20 13.28 -3.70
CA PHE A 240 7.01 12.19 -4.65
C PHE A 240 7.84 10.97 -4.24
N MET A 241 7.52 9.83 -4.82
CA MET A 241 8.25 8.58 -4.65
C MET A 241 8.28 7.84 -5.98
N VAL A 242 9.46 7.37 -6.38
CA VAL A 242 9.63 6.48 -7.53
C VAL A 242 9.99 5.11 -7.03
N LEU A 243 9.27 4.10 -7.46
CA LEU A 243 9.58 2.73 -7.07
C LEU A 243 9.20 1.72 -8.16
N SER A 244 9.93 0.62 -8.19
CA SER A 244 9.51 -0.56 -8.93
C SER A 244 8.65 -1.48 -8.02
N PRO A 245 7.47 -1.93 -8.50
CA PRO A 245 6.65 -2.90 -7.75
C PRO A 245 7.38 -4.19 -7.37
N LYS A 246 8.50 -4.49 -8.04
CA LYS A 246 9.35 -5.65 -7.73
C LYS A 246 10.10 -5.50 -6.39
N ALA A 247 10.18 -4.28 -5.84
CA ALA A 247 10.92 -3.98 -4.61
C ALA A 247 10.17 -4.42 -3.34
N CYS A 248 8.86 -4.56 -3.42
CA CYS A 248 8.02 -4.82 -2.28
C CYS A 248 6.85 -5.75 -2.60
N ALA A 249 6.19 -6.24 -1.57
CA ALA A 249 4.97 -7.01 -1.67
C ALA A 249 3.96 -6.55 -0.62
N ALA A 250 2.82 -6.06 -1.07
CA ALA A 250 1.70 -5.77 -0.17
C ALA A 250 0.92 -7.06 0.10
N ILE A 251 0.83 -7.43 1.36
CA ILE A 251 0.25 -8.69 1.82
C ILE A 251 -0.96 -8.40 2.70
N THR A 252 -2.07 -9.07 2.40
CA THR A 252 -3.23 -9.12 3.27
C THR A 252 -3.43 -10.58 3.68
N LYS A 253 -3.20 -10.88 4.95
CA LYS A 253 -3.36 -12.23 5.50
C LYS A 253 -4.79 -12.55 5.81
N HIS A 254 -5.52 -11.59 6.36
CA HIS A 254 -6.87 -11.79 6.82
C HIS A 254 -7.65 -10.48 6.64
N GLU A 255 -8.74 -10.58 5.91
CA GLU A 255 -9.77 -9.56 5.86
C GLU A 255 -11.11 -10.23 6.12
N LYS A 256 -11.83 -9.79 7.15
CA LYS A 256 -13.07 -10.43 7.54
C LYS A 256 -14.09 -9.40 8.01
N LEU A 257 -15.23 -9.46 7.36
CA LEU A 257 -16.43 -8.80 7.82
C LEU A 257 -17.38 -9.83 8.41
N ARG A 258 -17.91 -9.54 9.60
CA ARG A 258 -19.02 -10.27 10.20
C ARG A 258 -20.21 -9.34 10.35
N TYR A 259 -21.37 -9.88 10.11
CA TYR A 259 -22.64 -9.21 10.33
C TYR A 259 -23.51 -10.05 11.25
N PHE A 260 -24.09 -9.42 12.27
CA PHE A 260 -25.08 -10.01 13.17
C PHE A 260 -26.36 -9.21 13.00
N ALA A 261 -27.43 -9.93 12.65
CA ALA A 261 -28.77 -9.34 12.61
C ALA A 261 -29.30 -9.16 14.04
N PRO A 262 -30.27 -8.27 14.28
CA PRO A 262 -30.80 -8.00 15.61
C PRO A 262 -31.31 -9.25 16.34
N ASP A 263 -31.95 -10.17 15.60
CA ASP A 263 -32.47 -11.45 16.11
C ASP A 263 -31.35 -12.44 16.55
N VAL A 264 -30.12 -12.20 16.14
CA VAL A 264 -28.93 -13.03 16.46
C VAL A 264 -27.97 -12.31 17.41
N ASN A 265 -28.03 -10.97 17.45
CA ASN A 265 -27.22 -10.17 18.36
C ASN A 265 -27.72 -10.37 19.80
N GLN A 266 -26.81 -10.81 20.68
CA GLN A 266 -27.17 -11.13 22.09
C GLN A 266 -26.95 -9.95 23.04
N ASP A 267 -26.28 -8.89 22.56
CA ASP A 267 -25.90 -7.75 23.38
C ASP A 267 -26.98 -6.66 23.33
N ASP A 268 -27.54 -6.38 22.14
CA ASP A 268 -28.52 -5.30 21.91
C ASP A 268 -29.46 -5.66 20.77
N ASP A 269 -30.63 -5.02 20.68
CA ASP A 269 -31.54 -5.07 19.52
C ASP A 269 -31.02 -4.16 18.39
N ALA A 270 -29.89 -4.56 17.83
CA ALA A 270 -29.12 -3.75 16.90
C ALA A 270 -28.47 -4.57 15.78
N HIS A 271 -28.35 -3.95 14.63
CA HIS A 271 -27.50 -4.44 13.54
C HIS A 271 -26.03 -4.25 13.92
N LYS A 272 -25.23 -5.33 13.95
CA LYS A 272 -23.82 -5.32 14.38
C LYS A 272 -22.90 -5.76 13.27
N TRP A 273 -21.90 -4.93 12.94
CA TRP A 273 -20.84 -5.23 11.99
C TRP A 273 -19.49 -5.26 12.68
N GLN A 274 -18.70 -6.29 12.41
CA GLN A 274 -17.34 -6.43 12.89
C GLN A 274 -16.43 -6.55 11.68
N TYR A 275 -15.51 -5.60 11.50
CA TYR A 275 -14.49 -5.63 10.46
C TYR A 275 -13.12 -5.85 11.10
N ARG A 276 -12.31 -6.73 10.52
CA ARG A 276 -10.94 -7.00 10.95
C ARG A 276 -10.05 -7.15 9.74
N LEU A 277 -8.93 -6.44 9.73
CA LEU A 277 -7.92 -6.45 8.69
C LEU A 277 -6.55 -6.74 9.28
N PHE A 278 -5.84 -7.72 8.73
CA PHE A 278 -4.47 -8.03 9.07
C PHE A 278 -3.61 -7.99 7.81
N HIS A 279 -2.79 -6.95 7.68
CA HIS A 279 -2.01 -6.67 6.48
C HIS A 279 -0.67 -6.04 6.82
N ASP A 280 0.24 -6.02 5.85
CA ASP A 280 1.48 -5.27 5.90
C ASP A 280 2.03 -5.04 4.48
N LEU A 281 3.07 -4.21 4.37
CA LEU A 281 3.90 -4.07 3.18
C LEU A 281 5.31 -4.53 3.51
N LEU A 282 5.75 -5.60 2.85
CA LEU A 282 7.10 -6.12 2.99
C LEU A 282 8.01 -5.56 1.90
N VAL A 283 9.14 -4.98 2.30
CA VAL A 283 10.19 -4.51 1.38
C VAL A 283 11.33 -5.53 1.40
N TYR A 284 11.77 -5.95 0.21
CA TYR A 284 12.88 -6.89 0.07
C TYR A 284 14.22 -6.19 0.34
N GLU A 285 15.02 -6.73 1.28
CA GLU A 285 16.29 -6.13 1.71
C GLU A 285 17.27 -5.85 0.55
N ASN A 286 17.38 -6.78 -0.40
CA ASN A 286 18.25 -6.65 -1.57
C ASN A 286 17.69 -5.78 -2.69
N ARG A 287 16.50 -5.21 -2.52
CA ARG A 287 15.81 -4.38 -3.55
C ARG A 287 15.44 -2.99 -3.06
N LYS A 288 15.94 -2.58 -1.90
CA LYS A 288 15.71 -1.23 -1.36
C LYS A 288 16.18 -0.13 -2.30
N ALA A 289 17.25 -0.38 -3.09
CA ALA A 289 17.74 0.55 -4.11
C ALA A 289 16.69 0.88 -5.19
N LEU A 290 15.67 0.03 -5.38
CA LEU A 290 14.55 0.24 -6.29
C LEU A 290 13.42 1.10 -5.69
N ILE A 291 13.68 1.78 -4.59
CA ILE A 291 12.76 2.71 -3.94
C ILE A 291 13.49 4.03 -3.71
N TYR A 292 12.99 5.08 -4.32
CA TYR A 292 13.47 6.45 -4.15
C TYR A 292 12.36 7.29 -3.51
N ALA A 293 12.63 7.93 -2.38
CA ALA A 293 11.69 8.79 -1.68
C ALA A 293 12.20 10.23 -1.62
N HIS A 294 11.43 11.17 -2.14
CA HIS A 294 11.70 12.60 -1.98
C HIS A 294 10.77 13.21 -0.93
N LEU A 295 11.34 13.64 0.17
CA LEU A 295 10.63 14.16 1.33
C LEU A 295 10.50 15.68 1.28
N ALA A 296 9.45 16.23 1.87
CA ALA A 296 9.37 17.66 2.12
C ALA A 296 10.32 18.04 3.26
N THR A 297 10.85 19.24 3.21
CA THR A 297 11.55 19.81 4.37
C THR A 297 10.57 20.02 5.52
N ALA A 298 11.01 19.72 6.74
CA ALA A 298 10.23 19.90 7.96
C ALA A 298 9.83 21.36 8.18
#